data_8e60eabdd4a02ccf4c2dca837d60cbdc
#
_entry.id   8e60eabdd4a02ccf4c2dca837d60cbdc
#
_cell.length_a   1.000
_cell.length_b   1.000
_cell.length_c   1.000
_cell.angle_alpha   90.00
_cell.angle_beta   90.00
_cell.angle_gamma   90.00
#
_symmetry.space_group_name_H-M   'P 1'
#
loop_
_entity.id
_entity.type
_entity.pdbx_description
1 polymer ?
#
loop_
_entity_poly.entity_id
_entity_poly.type
_entity_poly.pdbx_seq_one_letter_code
_entity_poly.pdbx_strand_id
1 'polypeptide(L)'
;MQLKDVAVLITGGGSGLGAATARAMAAKGARIGVIDQNKENAEKVAAEVKGVALHADVTDEEAIKAAIAKAEAAHGIARVLMNCAGIGGSQRIIGKDGTYPLAKFVRIINVNLIGTFNVLRLFAERLATAETIGEERGVVINTASVAAYEGQIGQIAYSASKGGVVGLTLPAARDLASLKIRVNTIAPGLFLTPLLMGLNEEARKSLGAQVPHPARLGDASEYGNLAVHRSEERRVG
;
A
#
# COMPACT_ATOMS: atom_id res chain seq x y z
N MET A 1 4.70 -14.59 -11.77
CA MET A 1 3.83 -14.00 -12.85
C MET A 1 4.52 -12.77 -13.40
N GLN A 2 4.59 -12.60 -14.72
CA GLN A 2 5.08 -11.35 -15.32
C GLN A 2 3.98 -10.30 -15.36
N LEU A 3 4.33 -9.03 -15.21
CA LEU A 3 3.35 -7.93 -15.13
C LEU A 3 2.76 -7.51 -16.48
N LYS A 4 3.37 -7.89 -17.60
CA LYS A 4 2.86 -7.51 -18.92
C LYS A 4 1.41 -7.99 -19.11
N ASP A 5 0.54 -7.06 -19.48
CA ASP A 5 -0.91 -7.26 -19.68
C ASP A 5 -1.69 -7.72 -18.43
N VAL A 6 -1.08 -7.66 -17.26
CA VAL A 6 -1.72 -8.01 -15.98
C VAL A 6 -2.43 -6.81 -15.38
N ALA A 7 -3.67 -6.99 -14.94
CA ALA A 7 -4.39 -5.96 -14.20
C ALA A 7 -3.90 -5.87 -12.74
N VAL A 8 -3.65 -4.65 -12.28
CA VAL A 8 -3.10 -4.33 -10.97
C VAL A 8 -3.98 -3.29 -10.29
N LEU A 9 -4.30 -3.49 -9.01
CA LEU A 9 -4.97 -2.50 -8.16
C LEU A 9 -3.98 -1.92 -7.15
N ILE A 10 -3.99 -0.61 -6.98
CA ILE A 10 -3.10 0.10 -6.07
C ILE A 10 -3.91 1.06 -5.22
N THR A 11 -4.02 0.81 -3.92
CA THR A 11 -4.64 1.74 -2.97
C THR A 11 -3.64 2.82 -2.55
N GLY A 12 -4.14 4.04 -2.28
CA GLY A 12 -3.24 5.19 -2.08
C GLY A 12 -2.40 5.49 -3.32
N GLY A 13 -2.90 5.09 -4.50
CA GLY A 13 -2.18 5.17 -5.77
C GLY A 13 -2.04 6.58 -6.32
N GLY A 14 -2.75 7.56 -5.76
CA GLY A 14 -2.71 8.96 -6.20
C GLY A 14 -1.48 9.74 -5.75
N SER A 15 -0.66 9.21 -4.84
CA SER A 15 0.51 9.93 -4.33
C SER A 15 1.61 9.00 -3.79
N GLY A 16 2.77 9.57 -3.47
CA GLY A 16 3.85 8.92 -2.73
C GLY A 16 4.28 7.57 -3.28
N LEU A 17 4.37 6.56 -2.39
CA LEU A 17 4.81 5.21 -2.73
C LEU A 17 3.84 4.52 -3.70
N GLY A 18 2.51 4.74 -3.53
CA GLY A 18 1.51 4.16 -4.41
C GLY A 18 1.61 4.68 -5.84
N ALA A 19 1.77 5.98 -6.03
CA ALA A 19 1.95 6.58 -7.35
C ALA A 19 3.26 6.13 -8.02
N ALA A 20 4.35 6.03 -7.26
CA ALA A 20 5.61 5.51 -7.76
C ALA A 20 5.48 4.03 -8.19
N THR A 21 4.76 3.23 -7.41
CA THR A 21 4.45 1.83 -7.75
C THR A 21 3.61 1.73 -9.03
N ALA A 22 2.60 2.60 -9.17
CA ALA A 22 1.77 2.65 -10.37
C ALA A 22 2.61 2.88 -11.63
N ARG A 23 3.52 3.86 -11.59
CA ARG A 23 4.44 4.15 -12.69
C ARG A 23 5.39 2.99 -12.98
N ALA A 24 5.99 2.40 -11.94
CA ALA A 24 6.93 1.30 -12.09
C ALA A 24 6.26 0.06 -12.72
N MET A 25 5.06 -0.30 -12.27
CA MET A 25 4.32 -1.45 -12.81
C MET A 25 3.77 -1.17 -14.22
N ALA A 26 3.29 0.05 -14.49
CA ALA A 26 2.89 0.45 -15.85
C ALA A 26 4.04 0.38 -16.84
N ALA A 27 5.26 0.76 -16.44
CA ALA A 27 6.46 0.64 -17.27
C ALA A 27 6.81 -0.82 -17.61
N LYS A 28 6.29 -1.80 -16.86
CA LYS A 28 6.37 -3.24 -17.15
C LYS A 28 5.18 -3.75 -17.99
N GLY A 29 4.30 -2.86 -18.43
CA GLY A 29 3.14 -3.21 -19.24
C GLY A 29 1.92 -3.66 -18.45
N ALA A 30 1.87 -3.41 -17.14
CA ALA A 30 0.69 -3.68 -16.33
C ALA A 30 -0.45 -2.68 -16.63
N ARG A 31 -1.69 -3.13 -16.48
CA ARG A 31 -2.91 -2.31 -16.59
C ARG A 31 -3.34 -1.87 -15.20
N ILE A 32 -3.24 -0.57 -14.92
CA ILE A 32 -3.30 -0.04 -13.56
C ILE A 32 -4.68 0.51 -13.21
N GLY A 33 -5.25 0.05 -12.10
CA GLY A 33 -6.35 0.68 -11.38
C GLY A 33 -5.80 1.46 -10.18
N VAL A 34 -5.96 2.78 -10.21
CA VAL A 34 -5.48 3.71 -9.17
C VAL A 34 -6.62 4.02 -8.21
N ILE A 35 -6.61 3.43 -7.01
CA ILE A 35 -7.59 3.69 -5.96
C ILE A 35 -7.03 4.77 -5.02
N ASP A 36 -7.77 5.86 -4.85
CA ASP A 36 -7.43 6.90 -3.88
C ASP A 36 -8.69 7.62 -3.38
N GLN A 37 -8.67 8.09 -2.12
CA GLN A 37 -9.74 8.95 -1.58
C GLN A 37 -9.71 10.36 -2.15
N ASN A 38 -8.55 10.81 -2.68
CA ASN A 38 -8.45 12.06 -3.40
C ASN A 38 -8.66 11.77 -4.89
N LYS A 39 -9.83 12.18 -5.40
CA LYS A 39 -10.25 11.96 -6.78
C LYS A 39 -9.28 12.56 -7.79
N GLU A 40 -8.85 13.81 -7.58
CA GLU A 40 -7.96 14.54 -8.49
C GLU A 40 -6.59 13.86 -8.60
N ASN A 41 -6.03 13.41 -7.46
CA ASN A 41 -4.77 12.68 -7.45
C ASN A 41 -4.89 11.33 -8.15
N ALA A 42 -5.99 10.59 -7.93
CA ALA A 42 -6.25 9.35 -8.64
C ALA A 42 -6.34 9.56 -10.16
N GLU A 43 -7.09 10.56 -10.60
CA GLU A 43 -7.25 10.91 -12.03
C GLU A 43 -5.92 11.32 -12.68
N LYS A 44 -5.12 12.13 -11.99
CA LYS A 44 -3.80 12.55 -12.45
C LYS A 44 -2.88 11.36 -12.70
N VAL A 45 -2.70 10.51 -11.68
CA VAL A 45 -1.80 9.36 -11.81
C VAL A 45 -2.34 8.34 -12.81
N ALA A 46 -3.66 8.10 -12.84
CA ALA A 46 -4.28 7.21 -13.81
C ALA A 46 -4.03 7.68 -15.25
N ALA A 47 -4.13 9.00 -15.51
CA ALA A 47 -3.83 9.56 -16.82
C ALA A 47 -2.35 9.36 -17.21
N GLU A 48 -1.41 9.58 -16.28
CA GLU A 48 0.03 9.38 -16.50
C GLU A 48 0.36 7.93 -16.92
N VAL A 49 -0.30 6.95 -16.28
CA VAL A 49 -0.02 5.52 -16.51
C VAL A 49 -0.99 4.87 -17.51
N LYS A 50 -1.86 5.65 -18.16
CA LYS A 50 -2.93 5.16 -19.05
C LYS A 50 -3.82 4.10 -18.38
N GLY A 51 -4.05 4.28 -17.09
CA GLY A 51 -4.86 3.41 -16.24
C GLY A 51 -6.26 3.95 -15.98
N VAL A 52 -6.94 3.38 -15.00
CA VAL A 52 -8.28 3.76 -14.57
C VAL A 52 -8.24 4.40 -13.18
N ALA A 53 -8.86 5.56 -13.03
CA ALA A 53 -9.02 6.23 -11.73
C ALA A 53 -10.25 5.67 -10.99
N LEU A 54 -10.05 5.34 -9.72
CA LEU A 54 -11.02 4.70 -8.84
C LEU A 54 -11.09 5.50 -7.53
N HIS A 55 -12.11 6.35 -7.40
CA HIS A 55 -12.30 7.15 -6.20
C HIS A 55 -12.98 6.30 -5.12
N ALA A 56 -12.25 5.96 -4.05
CA ALA A 56 -12.79 5.19 -2.93
C ALA A 56 -11.97 5.42 -1.65
N ASP A 57 -12.66 5.37 -0.49
CA ASP A 57 -12.03 5.22 0.82
C ASP A 57 -11.85 3.73 1.10
N VAL A 58 -10.66 3.32 1.52
CA VAL A 58 -10.34 1.91 1.81
C VAL A 58 -11.16 1.34 2.98
N THR A 59 -11.73 2.20 3.82
CA THR A 59 -12.58 1.80 4.96
C THR A 59 -14.04 1.57 4.56
N ASP A 60 -14.44 1.98 3.36
CA ASP A 60 -15.78 1.82 2.83
C ASP A 60 -15.86 0.57 1.95
N GLU A 61 -16.57 -0.45 2.43
CA GLU A 61 -16.71 -1.73 1.74
C GLU A 61 -17.39 -1.58 0.37
N GLU A 62 -18.48 -0.83 0.29
CA GLU A 62 -19.25 -0.69 -0.95
C GLU A 62 -18.49 0.15 -1.98
N ALA A 63 -17.79 1.19 -1.54
CA ALA A 63 -16.92 1.96 -2.43
C ALA A 63 -15.79 1.10 -3.02
N ILE A 64 -15.18 0.21 -2.23
CA ILE A 64 -14.14 -0.70 -2.71
C ILE A 64 -14.71 -1.78 -3.65
N LYS A 65 -15.88 -2.35 -3.36
CA LYS A 65 -16.56 -3.27 -4.29
C LYS A 65 -16.81 -2.61 -5.65
N ALA A 66 -17.34 -1.39 -5.64
CA ALA A 66 -17.59 -0.62 -6.86
C ALA A 66 -16.28 -0.30 -7.62
N ALA A 67 -15.21 0.04 -6.89
CA ALA A 67 -13.90 0.30 -7.48
C ALA A 67 -13.32 -0.96 -8.14
N ILE A 68 -13.39 -2.12 -7.48
CA ILE A 68 -12.94 -3.40 -8.04
C ILE A 68 -13.74 -3.74 -9.30
N ALA A 69 -15.07 -3.62 -9.26
CA ALA A 69 -15.92 -3.90 -10.42
C ALA A 69 -15.62 -2.97 -11.62
N LYS A 70 -15.40 -1.68 -11.36
CA LYS A 70 -15.02 -0.71 -12.40
C LYS A 70 -13.65 -1.03 -13.00
N ALA A 71 -12.67 -1.40 -12.19
CA ALA A 71 -11.35 -1.80 -12.67
C ALA A 71 -11.42 -3.08 -13.50
N GLU A 72 -12.22 -4.05 -13.07
CA GLU A 72 -12.42 -5.31 -13.79
C GLU A 72 -13.08 -5.10 -15.16
N ALA A 73 -14.08 -4.22 -15.25
CA ALA A 73 -14.71 -3.86 -16.52
C ALA A 73 -13.71 -3.24 -17.52
N ALA A 74 -12.70 -2.51 -17.01
CA ALA A 74 -11.69 -1.86 -17.85
C ALA A 74 -10.51 -2.79 -18.22
N HIS A 75 -10.08 -3.65 -17.30
CA HIS A 75 -8.80 -4.35 -17.39
C HIS A 75 -8.88 -5.87 -17.18
N GLY A 76 -10.06 -6.41 -16.86
CA GLY A 76 -10.22 -7.79 -16.42
C GLY A 76 -9.89 -7.95 -14.92
N ILE A 77 -10.03 -9.19 -14.41
CA ILE A 77 -9.77 -9.51 -12.99
C ILE A 77 -8.32 -9.15 -12.63
N ALA A 78 -8.17 -8.29 -11.62
CA ALA A 78 -6.85 -7.90 -11.16
C ALA A 78 -6.11 -9.08 -10.49
N ARG A 79 -4.83 -9.22 -10.81
CA ARG A 79 -3.95 -10.29 -10.31
C ARG A 79 -2.98 -9.81 -9.24
N VAL A 80 -2.78 -8.52 -9.14
CA VAL A 80 -1.89 -7.90 -8.15
C VAL A 80 -2.66 -6.83 -7.38
N LEU A 81 -2.58 -6.90 -6.06
CA LEU A 81 -3.03 -5.84 -5.18
C LEU A 81 -1.82 -5.24 -4.46
N MET A 82 -1.70 -3.92 -4.56
CA MET A 82 -0.75 -3.13 -3.77
C MET A 82 -1.52 -2.28 -2.75
N ASN A 83 -1.43 -2.61 -1.48
CA ASN A 83 -2.00 -1.82 -0.40
C ASN A 83 -1.01 -0.76 0.06
N CYS A 84 -1.08 0.45 -0.54
CA CYS A 84 -0.25 1.59 -0.18
C CYS A 84 -1.03 2.69 0.56
N ALA A 85 -2.36 2.61 0.64
CA ALA A 85 -3.15 3.57 1.39
C ALA A 85 -2.77 3.58 2.86
N GLY A 86 -2.59 4.78 3.41
CA GLY A 86 -2.27 4.94 4.81
C GLY A 86 -2.09 6.41 5.18
N ILE A 87 -2.31 6.69 6.45
CA ILE A 87 -2.12 8.01 7.04
C ILE A 87 -1.12 7.92 8.18
N GLY A 88 -0.37 8.99 8.35
CA GLY A 88 0.51 9.18 9.50
C GLY A 88 -0.18 9.96 10.61
N GLY A 89 0.56 10.20 11.65
CA GLY A 89 0.19 11.06 12.77
C GLY A 89 1.21 10.91 13.89
N SER A 90 1.63 12.03 14.48
CA SER A 90 2.55 12.02 15.61
C SER A 90 1.94 12.80 16.76
N GLN A 91 1.73 12.10 17.87
CA GLN A 91 1.27 12.70 19.13
C GLN A 91 1.65 11.80 20.30
N ARG A 92 2.19 12.38 21.35
CA ARG A 92 2.51 11.65 22.58
C ARG A 92 1.23 11.19 23.29
N ILE A 93 1.31 10.09 24.04
CA ILE A 93 0.20 9.59 24.88
C ILE A 93 -0.27 10.70 25.83
N ILE A 94 0.68 11.39 26.45
CA ILE A 94 0.43 12.60 27.24
C ILE A 94 1.27 13.72 26.65
N GLY A 95 0.62 14.74 26.14
CA GLY A 95 1.23 15.94 25.57
C GLY A 95 0.90 17.19 26.41
N LYS A 96 1.30 18.37 25.90
CA LYS A 96 1.01 19.64 26.55
C LYS A 96 -0.49 19.94 26.64
N ASP A 97 -1.26 19.47 25.66
CA ASP A 97 -2.70 19.69 25.54
C ASP A 97 -3.54 18.53 26.12
N GLY A 98 -2.92 17.67 26.92
CA GLY A 98 -3.60 16.52 27.56
C GLY A 98 -3.28 15.17 26.91
N THR A 99 -4.22 14.22 27.07
CA THR A 99 -4.07 12.84 26.58
C THR A 99 -4.28 12.73 25.09
N TYR A 100 -3.68 11.72 24.48
CA TYR A 100 -3.89 11.36 23.07
C TYR A 100 -5.39 11.12 22.79
N PRO A 101 -6.04 11.84 21.87
CA PRO A 101 -7.46 11.63 21.58
C PRO A 101 -7.71 10.25 20.99
N LEU A 102 -8.58 9.46 21.61
CA LEU A 102 -8.91 8.11 21.14
C LEU A 102 -9.39 8.10 19.68
N ALA A 103 -10.15 9.11 19.26
CA ALA A 103 -10.64 9.21 17.89
C ALA A 103 -9.52 9.28 16.85
N LYS A 104 -8.39 9.95 17.17
CA LYS A 104 -7.21 9.99 16.29
C LYS A 104 -6.54 8.62 16.18
N PHE A 105 -6.44 7.90 17.31
CA PHE A 105 -5.91 6.54 17.32
C PHE A 105 -6.77 5.63 16.43
N VAL A 106 -8.08 5.61 16.67
CA VAL A 106 -9.05 4.81 15.92
C VAL A 106 -8.99 5.11 14.43
N ARG A 107 -8.91 6.40 14.05
CA ARG A 107 -8.80 6.79 12.63
C ARG A 107 -7.57 6.19 11.95
N ILE A 108 -6.40 6.20 12.61
CA ILE A 108 -5.17 5.62 12.05
C ILE A 108 -5.29 4.11 11.92
N ILE A 109 -5.83 3.42 12.94
CA ILE A 109 -6.09 1.98 12.88
C ILE A 109 -7.06 1.65 11.75
N ASN A 110 -8.16 2.38 11.65
CA ASN A 110 -9.19 2.13 10.63
C ASN A 110 -8.61 2.24 9.21
N VAL A 111 -7.90 3.32 8.90
CA VAL A 111 -7.34 3.49 7.55
C VAL A 111 -6.22 2.49 7.29
N ASN A 112 -5.22 2.40 8.17
CA ASN A 112 -3.99 1.67 7.88
C ASN A 112 -4.13 0.16 8.01
N LEU A 113 -4.94 -0.32 8.97
CA LEU A 113 -5.08 -1.75 9.27
C LEU A 113 -6.41 -2.30 8.75
N ILE A 114 -7.54 -1.73 9.19
CA ILE A 114 -8.87 -2.21 8.80
C ILE A 114 -9.05 -2.00 7.28
N GLY A 115 -8.66 -0.84 6.74
CA GLY A 115 -8.72 -0.55 5.30
C GLY A 115 -7.86 -1.51 4.47
N THR A 116 -6.62 -1.80 4.93
CA THR A 116 -5.76 -2.80 4.28
C THR A 116 -6.44 -4.18 4.23
N PHE A 117 -7.00 -4.63 5.35
CA PHE A 117 -7.72 -5.91 5.43
C PHE A 117 -8.99 -5.90 4.57
N ASN A 118 -9.76 -4.80 4.59
CA ASN A 118 -10.98 -4.67 3.79
C ASN A 118 -10.70 -4.85 2.29
N VAL A 119 -9.70 -4.15 1.76
CA VAL A 119 -9.35 -4.28 0.33
C VAL A 119 -8.77 -5.66 0.03
N LEU A 120 -7.91 -6.21 0.92
CA LEU A 120 -7.34 -7.54 0.75
C LEU A 120 -8.43 -8.62 0.61
N ARG A 121 -9.40 -8.66 1.53
CA ARG A 121 -10.46 -9.69 1.53
C ARG A 121 -11.33 -9.62 0.28
N LEU A 122 -11.75 -8.40 -0.13
CA LEU A 122 -12.60 -8.19 -1.31
C LEU A 122 -11.86 -8.51 -2.62
N PHE A 123 -10.58 -8.14 -2.69
CA PHE A 123 -9.72 -8.52 -3.80
C PHE A 123 -9.52 -10.04 -3.87
N ALA A 124 -9.23 -10.68 -2.74
CA ALA A 124 -9.01 -12.14 -2.69
C ALA A 124 -10.26 -12.92 -3.06
N GLU A 125 -11.44 -12.49 -2.60
CA GLU A 125 -12.73 -13.07 -3.00
C GLU A 125 -12.90 -13.06 -4.52
N ARG A 126 -12.65 -11.91 -5.15
CA ARG A 126 -12.77 -11.79 -6.61
C ARG A 126 -11.69 -12.56 -7.35
N LEU A 127 -10.46 -12.52 -6.86
CA LEU A 127 -9.34 -13.24 -7.46
C LEU A 127 -9.50 -14.77 -7.37
N ALA A 128 -10.13 -15.28 -6.32
CA ALA A 128 -10.38 -16.72 -6.14
C ALA A 128 -11.19 -17.35 -7.28
N THR A 129 -12.01 -16.57 -7.99
CA THR A 129 -12.81 -17.03 -9.14
C THR A 129 -12.02 -17.07 -10.46
N ALA A 130 -10.81 -16.52 -10.48
CA ALA A 130 -10.01 -16.44 -11.70
C ALA A 130 -9.20 -17.73 -11.93
N GLU A 131 -8.95 -18.04 -13.19
CA GLU A 131 -8.01 -19.11 -13.55
C GLU A 131 -6.58 -18.77 -13.12
N THR A 132 -5.75 -19.79 -12.91
CA THR A 132 -4.33 -19.58 -12.60
C THR A 132 -3.55 -19.10 -13.81
N ILE A 133 -2.53 -18.29 -13.57
CA ILE A 133 -1.51 -17.94 -14.55
C ILE A 133 -0.23 -18.69 -14.13
N GLY A 134 0.03 -19.83 -14.78
CA GLY A 134 1.04 -20.75 -14.32
C GLY A 134 0.63 -21.39 -12.98
N GLU A 135 1.47 -21.23 -11.95
CA GLU A 135 1.25 -21.85 -10.64
C GLU A 135 0.44 -20.99 -9.65
N GLU A 136 0.14 -19.74 -10.00
CA GLU A 136 -0.52 -18.80 -9.08
C GLU A 136 -1.72 -18.10 -9.70
N ARG A 137 -2.66 -17.66 -8.86
CA ARG A 137 -3.74 -16.76 -9.28
C ARG A 137 -3.32 -15.29 -9.20
N GLY A 138 -2.53 -14.95 -8.21
CA GLY A 138 -2.02 -13.59 -8.05
C GLY A 138 -1.34 -13.35 -6.71
N VAL A 139 -1.14 -12.08 -6.39
CA VAL A 139 -0.39 -11.65 -5.21
C VAL A 139 -0.97 -10.39 -4.57
N VAL A 140 -0.96 -10.38 -3.25
CA VAL A 140 -1.20 -9.19 -2.43
C VAL A 140 0.14 -8.74 -1.84
N ILE A 141 0.44 -7.45 -1.94
CA ILE A 141 1.60 -6.82 -1.31
C ILE A 141 1.11 -5.67 -0.44
N ASN A 142 1.29 -5.81 0.86
CA ASN A 142 0.92 -4.78 1.83
C ASN A 142 2.10 -3.86 2.14
N THR A 143 1.81 -2.63 2.53
CA THR A 143 2.81 -1.65 2.95
C THR A 143 2.74 -1.46 4.47
N ALA A 144 3.68 -2.07 5.18
CA ALA A 144 3.92 -1.81 6.60
C ALA A 144 4.78 -0.55 6.79
N SER A 145 5.73 -0.59 7.69
CA SER A 145 6.76 0.42 7.94
C SER A 145 7.81 -0.16 8.89
N VAL A 146 9.03 0.35 8.87
CA VAL A 146 10.01 0.12 9.95
C VAL A 146 9.44 0.53 11.31
N ALA A 147 8.51 1.49 11.36
CA ALA A 147 7.81 1.89 12.58
C ALA A 147 6.96 0.75 13.23
N ALA A 148 6.74 -0.36 12.53
CA ALA A 148 6.16 -1.57 13.11
C ALA A 148 7.09 -2.22 14.15
N TYR A 149 8.40 -1.99 14.04
CA TYR A 149 9.46 -2.57 14.87
C TYR A 149 10.18 -1.50 15.69
N GLU A 150 10.43 -0.33 15.11
CA GLU A 150 11.26 0.76 15.64
C GLU A 150 10.46 2.07 15.71
N GLY A 151 9.26 2.00 16.30
CA GLY A 151 8.38 3.18 16.44
C GLY A 151 9.00 4.26 17.30
N GLN A 152 8.96 5.50 16.80
CA GLN A 152 9.49 6.67 17.50
C GLN A 152 8.46 7.28 18.46
N ILE A 153 8.93 8.21 19.30
CA ILE A 153 8.07 9.01 20.18
C ILE A 153 6.93 9.64 19.36
N GLY A 154 5.70 9.46 19.84
CA GLY A 154 4.50 9.98 19.19
C GLY A 154 3.90 9.07 18.11
N GLN A 155 4.53 7.97 17.74
CA GLN A 155 4.04 7.09 16.67
C GLN A 155 3.17 5.92 17.15
N ILE A 156 2.65 5.94 18.40
CA ILE A 156 1.95 4.78 18.99
C ILE A 156 0.82 4.23 18.10
N ALA A 157 -0.05 5.08 17.55
CA ALA A 157 -1.13 4.64 16.68
C ALA A 157 -0.62 4.13 15.33
N TYR A 158 0.36 4.83 14.75
CA TYR A 158 0.96 4.45 13.48
C TYR A 158 1.71 3.11 13.60
N SER A 159 2.55 2.97 14.62
CA SER A 159 3.29 1.73 14.90
C SER A 159 2.35 0.57 15.19
N ALA A 160 1.30 0.76 15.99
CA ALA A 160 0.30 -0.27 16.24
C ALA A 160 -0.40 -0.70 14.94
N SER A 161 -0.78 0.25 14.06
CA SER A 161 -1.40 -0.06 12.79
C SER A 161 -0.47 -0.84 11.86
N LYS A 162 0.81 -0.45 11.77
CA LYS A 162 1.80 -1.09 10.90
C LYS A 162 2.29 -2.43 11.47
N GLY A 163 2.35 -2.56 12.79
CA GLY A 163 2.54 -3.85 13.47
C GLY A 163 1.39 -4.83 13.19
N GLY A 164 0.15 -4.33 13.17
CA GLY A 164 -1.02 -5.10 12.75
C GLY A 164 -0.93 -5.58 11.30
N VAL A 165 -0.46 -4.74 10.37
CA VAL A 165 -0.22 -5.14 8.96
C VAL A 165 0.85 -6.22 8.86
N VAL A 166 1.90 -6.17 9.66
CA VAL A 166 2.91 -7.25 9.75
C VAL A 166 2.27 -8.53 10.29
N GLY A 167 1.52 -8.42 11.40
CA GLY A 167 0.88 -9.55 12.06
C GLY A 167 -0.13 -10.30 11.19
N LEU A 168 -0.90 -9.58 10.34
CA LEU A 168 -1.86 -10.22 9.44
C LEU A 168 -1.23 -10.94 8.25
N THR A 169 0.03 -10.66 7.92
CA THR A 169 0.67 -11.14 6.68
C THR A 169 0.75 -12.66 6.60
N LEU A 170 1.33 -13.29 7.60
CA LEU A 170 1.51 -14.74 7.60
C LEU A 170 0.18 -15.53 7.71
N PRO A 171 -0.77 -15.16 8.59
CA PRO A 171 -2.10 -15.78 8.60
C PRO A 171 -2.80 -15.66 7.24
N ALA A 172 -2.83 -14.46 6.64
CA ALA A 172 -3.44 -14.26 5.33
C ALA A 172 -2.76 -15.08 4.22
N ALA A 173 -1.42 -15.20 4.24
CA ALA A 173 -0.69 -16.03 3.30
C ALA A 173 -1.06 -17.52 3.44
N ARG A 174 -1.27 -18.00 4.67
CA ARG A 174 -1.70 -19.39 4.95
C ARG A 174 -3.14 -19.64 4.53
N ASP A 175 -4.06 -18.72 4.85
CA ASP A 175 -5.47 -18.81 4.49
C ASP A 175 -5.66 -18.86 2.97
N LEU A 176 -4.86 -18.08 2.23
CA LEU A 176 -4.99 -17.94 0.78
C LEU A 176 -4.09 -18.90 -0.02
N ALA A 177 -3.24 -19.70 0.65
CA ALA A 177 -2.31 -20.62 -0.02
C ALA A 177 -3.02 -21.67 -0.88
N SER A 178 -4.10 -22.29 -0.39
CA SER A 178 -4.91 -23.26 -1.15
C SER A 178 -5.56 -22.64 -2.39
N LEU A 179 -5.79 -21.33 -2.37
CA LEU A 179 -6.29 -20.54 -3.49
C LEU A 179 -5.16 -20.09 -4.43
N LYS A 180 -3.91 -20.46 -4.16
CA LYS A 180 -2.72 -20.08 -4.95
C LYS A 180 -2.55 -18.55 -5.04
N ILE A 181 -2.84 -17.83 -3.98
CA ILE A 181 -2.66 -16.39 -3.84
C ILE A 181 -1.54 -16.15 -2.83
N ARG A 182 -0.49 -15.44 -3.26
CA ARG A 182 0.60 -15.04 -2.38
C ARG A 182 0.24 -13.78 -1.60
N VAL A 183 0.70 -13.68 -0.36
CA VAL A 183 0.60 -12.46 0.44
C VAL A 183 1.98 -12.10 0.96
N ASN A 184 2.42 -10.89 0.69
CA ASN A 184 3.69 -10.33 1.14
C ASN A 184 3.49 -8.97 1.78
N THR A 185 4.47 -8.53 2.55
CA THR A 185 4.49 -7.18 3.14
C THR A 185 5.87 -6.58 2.97
N ILE A 186 5.92 -5.33 2.52
CA ILE A 186 7.12 -4.51 2.50
C ILE A 186 7.05 -3.57 3.69
N ALA A 187 8.11 -3.45 4.46
CA ALA A 187 8.25 -2.50 5.57
C ALA A 187 9.25 -1.41 5.18
N PRO A 188 8.83 -0.35 4.48
CA PRO A 188 9.74 0.71 4.05
C PRO A 188 10.29 1.50 5.23
N GLY A 189 11.52 1.97 5.08
CA GLY A 189 12.15 2.95 5.95
C GLY A 189 11.67 4.38 5.64
N LEU A 190 12.60 5.32 5.65
CA LEU A 190 12.33 6.74 5.43
C LEU A 190 12.42 7.07 3.93
N PHE A 191 11.28 7.37 3.32
CA PHE A 191 11.17 7.75 1.92
C PHE A 191 10.70 9.19 1.75
N LEU A 192 11.22 9.89 0.75
CA LEU A 192 10.75 11.23 0.37
C LEU A 192 9.36 11.13 -0.26
N THR A 193 8.34 11.27 0.55
CA THR A 193 6.93 11.20 0.15
C THR A 193 6.21 12.49 0.58
N PRO A 194 5.00 12.77 0.09
CA PRO A 194 4.21 13.91 0.55
C PRO A 194 4.04 13.95 2.08
N LEU A 195 4.05 12.79 2.75
CA LEU A 195 4.00 12.71 4.22
C LEU A 195 5.21 13.39 4.88
N LEU A 196 6.41 13.27 4.31
CA LEU A 196 7.63 13.91 4.81
C LEU A 196 7.89 15.30 4.19
N MET A 197 7.28 15.61 3.05
CA MET A 197 7.45 16.92 2.41
C MET A 197 6.85 18.08 3.22
N GLY A 198 5.92 17.79 4.15
CA GLY A 198 5.42 18.77 5.12
C GLY A 198 6.44 19.20 6.16
N LEU A 199 7.58 18.51 6.28
CA LEU A 199 8.69 18.88 7.16
C LEU A 199 9.58 19.92 6.47
N ASN A 200 10.23 20.80 7.29
CA ASN A 200 11.25 21.70 6.76
C ASN A 200 12.49 20.93 6.25
N GLU A 201 13.33 21.61 5.46
CA GLU A 201 14.47 20.98 4.81
C GLU A 201 15.49 20.42 5.83
N GLU A 202 15.69 21.13 6.93
CA GLU A 202 16.63 20.74 7.98
C GLU A 202 16.20 19.43 8.66
N ALA A 203 14.90 19.29 8.99
CA ALA A 203 14.35 18.03 9.52
C ALA A 203 14.46 16.88 8.52
N ARG A 204 14.24 17.14 7.23
CA ARG A 204 14.40 16.10 6.19
C ARG A 204 15.85 15.65 6.05
N LYS A 205 16.82 16.58 6.08
CA LYS A 205 18.25 16.25 6.07
C LYS A 205 18.64 15.45 7.32
N SER A 206 18.16 15.86 8.50
CA SER A 206 18.41 15.14 9.75
C SER A 206 17.87 13.70 9.70
N LEU A 207 16.66 13.50 9.18
CA LEU A 207 16.09 12.17 9.00
C LEU A 207 16.88 11.33 7.99
N GLY A 208 17.30 11.92 6.88
CA GLY A 208 18.13 11.24 5.89
C GLY A 208 19.48 10.79 6.46
N ALA A 209 20.10 11.60 7.30
CA ALA A 209 21.37 11.26 7.95
C ALA A 209 21.26 10.11 8.97
N GLN A 210 20.06 9.78 9.45
CA GLN A 210 19.82 8.62 10.32
C GLN A 210 19.77 7.30 9.56
N VAL A 211 19.65 7.34 8.22
CA VAL A 211 19.69 6.12 7.38
C VAL A 211 21.15 5.66 7.29
N PRO A 212 21.48 4.43 7.70
CA PRO A 212 22.87 3.98 7.77
C PRO A 212 23.59 4.00 6.42
N HIS A 213 22.91 3.53 5.34
CA HIS A 213 23.48 3.52 3.99
C HIS A 213 22.42 3.27 2.91
N PRO A 214 22.39 4.08 1.84
CA PRO A 214 23.01 5.40 1.72
C PRO A 214 22.37 6.39 2.70
N ALA A 215 23.16 7.33 3.24
CA ALA A 215 22.69 8.30 4.26
C ALA A 215 21.79 9.39 3.63
N ARG A 216 20.62 9.00 3.17
CA ARG A 216 19.60 9.84 2.56
C ARG A 216 18.20 9.24 2.70
N LEU A 217 17.19 10.04 2.49
CA LEU A 217 15.84 9.53 2.30
C LEU A 217 15.79 8.69 1.00
N GLY A 218 15.04 7.59 1.03
CA GLY A 218 14.76 6.79 -0.16
C GLY A 218 13.93 7.57 -1.18
N ASP A 219 14.16 7.34 -2.47
CA ASP A 219 13.28 7.80 -3.53
C ASP A 219 12.09 6.85 -3.67
N ALA A 220 10.87 7.39 -3.88
CA ALA A 220 9.67 6.57 -4.00
C ALA A 220 9.74 5.53 -5.13
N SER A 221 10.54 5.78 -6.18
CA SER A 221 10.77 4.82 -7.27
C SER A 221 11.53 3.58 -6.81
N GLU A 222 12.40 3.67 -5.79
CA GLU A 222 13.10 2.52 -5.21
C GLU A 222 12.11 1.54 -4.56
N TYR A 223 11.08 2.07 -3.88
CA TYR A 223 9.98 1.26 -3.38
C TYR A 223 9.17 0.63 -4.52
N GLY A 224 8.83 1.41 -5.56
CA GLY A 224 8.10 0.92 -6.73
C GLY A 224 8.83 -0.23 -7.43
N ASN A 225 10.16 -0.14 -7.57
CA ASN A 225 10.98 -1.19 -8.16
C ASN A 225 10.98 -2.48 -7.31
N LEU A 226 11.06 -2.36 -5.98
CA LEU A 226 10.94 -3.51 -5.09
C LEU A 226 9.55 -4.14 -5.17
N ALA A 227 8.49 -3.33 -5.27
CA ALA A 227 7.12 -3.80 -5.42
C ALA A 227 6.95 -4.59 -6.73
N VAL A 228 7.54 -4.14 -7.84
CA VAL A 228 7.60 -4.89 -9.12
C VAL A 228 8.28 -6.23 -8.90
N HIS A 229 9.48 -6.24 -8.33
CA HIS A 229 10.23 -7.46 -8.07
C HIS A 229 9.42 -8.45 -7.22
N ARG A 230 8.81 -8.01 -6.11
CA ARG A 230 8.01 -8.87 -5.22
C ARG A 230 6.71 -9.38 -5.87
N SER A 231 6.17 -8.67 -6.84
CA SER A 231 5.00 -9.13 -7.60
C SER A 231 5.35 -10.24 -8.59
N GLU A 232 6.54 -10.19 -9.19
CA GLU A 232 7.01 -11.15 -10.20
C GLU A 232 7.73 -12.37 -9.61
N GLU A 233 8.39 -12.21 -8.46
CA GLU A 233 9.21 -13.25 -7.85
C GLU A 233 8.37 -14.38 -7.24
N ARG A 234 8.80 -15.64 -7.46
CA ARG A 234 8.16 -16.85 -6.96
C ARG A 234 9.09 -17.73 -6.12
N ARG A 235 10.06 -17.15 -5.46
CA ARG A 235 10.95 -17.96 -4.62
C ARG A 235 10.19 -18.46 -3.39
N VAL A 236 10.27 -19.77 -3.19
CA VAL A 236 9.90 -20.41 -1.93
C VAL A 236 10.99 -20.03 -0.92
N GLY A 237 10.62 -19.26 0.09
CA GLY A 237 11.50 -18.83 1.16
C GLY A 237 11.13 -19.48 2.47
#